data_0867245d61f83b5492d4e9c4e8a6df8d
#
_entry.id   0867245d61f83b5492d4e9c4e8a6df8d
#
_cell.length_a   1.000
_cell.length_b   1.000
_cell.length_c   1.000
_cell.angle_alpha   90.00
_cell.angle_beta   90.00
_cell.angle_gamma   90.00
#
_symmetry.space_group_name_H-M   'P 1'
#
loop_
_entity.id
_entity.type
_entity.pdbx_description
1 polymer ?
#
loop_
_entity_poly.entity_id
_entity_poly.type
_entity_poly.pdbx_seq_one_letter_code
_entity_poly.pdbx_strand_id
1 'polypeptide(L)'
;MKNAIVKFSLTALAAFTLAACGSSGGSSDNTAAPSNEQKTQATPSKTNLPTQNSTKANQNQTFTGSAFVISEQDDKVQVKNVKFNNANINQLEVDGQTITLTYPGIYAGSWQRINNTAVCCGKYANVRMGVSLSKGPTEKDILFYNGAPTQNMPVTGLASYKGDSIILSDDIGDDSDEVVGQSSFDVNFGAKTLSGSITANNVPTINISANISGNSFEGTAKSTKLTDGAVEGKFYGNNALELGGLAKANDNSWGAGFVGKKQ
;
A
#
# COMPACT_ATOMS: atom_id res chain seq x y z
N MET A 1 -28.61 -12.70 -15.57
CA MET A 1 -29.27 -12.88 -14.27
C MET A 1 -28.69 -11.83 -13.36
N LYS A 2 -29.54 -10.97 -12.81
CA LYS A 2 -29.18 -9.76 -12.10
C LYS A 2 -28.72 -10.12 -10.69
N ASN A 3 -27.50 -9.85 -10.31
CA ASN A 3 -27.12 -9.82 -8.90
C ASN A 3 -26.91 -8.35 -8.52
N ALA A 4 -27.95 -7.80 -7.90
CA ALA A 4 -27.85 -6.52 -7.23
C ALA A 4 -26.97 -6.71 -5.98
N ILE A 5 -25.83 -6.04 -5.92
CA ILE A 5 -25.02 -5.98 -4.72
C ILE A 5 -25.70 -5.06 -3.73
N VAL A 6 -26.41 -5.68 -2.78
CA VAL A 6 -26.98 -4.96 -1.63
C VAL A 6 -25.87 -4.89 -0.58
N LYS A 7 -25.25 -3.74 -0.43
CA LYS A 7 -24.32 -3.47 0.68
C LYS A 7 -25.12 -3.41 1.99
N PHE A 8 -25.20 -4.52 2.73
CA PHE A 8 -25.71 -4.52 4.09
C PHE A 8 -24.56 -4.20 5.05
N SER A 9 -24.53 -2.96 5.51
CA SER A 9 -23.74 -2.59 6.69
C SER A 9 -24.43 -3.16 7.93
N LEU A 10 -23.94 -4.29 8.42
CA LEU A 10 -24.39 -4.87 9.67
C LEU A 10 -23.60 -4.24 10.82
N THR A 11 -24.15 -3.19 11.43
CA THR A 11 -23.70 -2.66 12.72
C THR A 11 -24.13 -3.62 13.81
N ALA A 12 -23.27 -4.56 14.19
CA ALA A 12 -23.47 -5.36 15.39
C ALA A 12 -22.94 -4.57 16.60
N LEU A 13 -23.83 -3.95 17.34
CA LEU A 13 -23.59 -3.36 18.66
C LEU A 13 -23.50 -4.49 19.69
N ALA A 14 -22.31 -4.94 20.05
CA ALA A 14 -22.10 -5.83 21.17
C ALA A 14 -21.85 -5.01 22.43
N ALA A 15 -22.88 -4.85 23.25
CA ALA A 15 -22.76 -4.30 24.59
C ALA A 15 -22.18 -5.36 25.53
N PHE A 16 -20.93 -5.18 25.98
CA PHE A 16 -20.37 -5.96 27.08
C PHE A 16 -20.68 -5.27 28.40
N THR A 17 -21.55 -5.89 29.19
CA THR A 17 -21.79 -5.55 30.59
C THR A 17 -20.63 -6.08 31.43
N LEU A 18 -19.91 -5.17 32.09
CA LEU A 18 -18.94 -5.48 33.15
C LEU A 18 -19.69 -5.81 34.43
N ALA A 19 -19.65 -7.07 34.83
CA ALA A 19 -20.03 -7.47 36.18
C ALA A 19 -18.81 -7.34 37.09
N ALA A 20 -18.87 -6.38 37.99
CA ALA A 20 -17.94 -6.25 39.10
C ALA A 20 -18.34 -7.25 40.19
N CYS A 21 -17.44 -8.13 40.60
CA CYS A 21 -17.53 -8.84 41.87
C CYS A 21 -16.35 -8.44 42.73
N GLY A 22 -16.64 -7.75 43.81
CA GLY A 22 -15.75 -7.49 44.89
C GLY A 22 -15.76 -8.67 45.89
N SER A 23 -14.64 -8.95 46.50
CA SER A 23 -14.64 -9.54 47.84
C SER A 23 -13.34 -9.21 48.57
N SER A 24 -13.56 -8.66 49.67
CA SER A 24 -12.87 -8.33 50.90
C SER A 24 -11.98 -9.42 51.55
N GLY A 25 -10.97 -8.95 52.23
CA GLY A 25 -10.69 -9.48 53.59
C GLY A 25 -9.29 -9.95 53.83
N GLY A 26 -8.63 -9.37 54.84
CA GLY A 26 -7.71 -10.09 55.71
C GLY A 26 -6.39 -9.40 56.00
N SER A 27 -6.37 -8.68 57.12
CA SER A 27 -5.19 -8.19 57.86
C SER A 27 -4.24 -9.28 58.32
N SER A 28 -2.95 -9.00 58.49
CA SER A 28 -2.25 -9.14 59.77
C SER A 28 -0.80 -8.66 59.68
N ASP A 29 -0.46 -7.91 60.70
CA ASP A 29 0.81 -7.35 61.13
C ASP A 29 2.02 -8.32 61.15
N ASN A 30 3.23 -7.81 60.98
CA ASN A 30 4.18 -7.56 62.06
C ASN A 30 5.58 -7.12 61.54
N THR A 31 5.95 -5.95 62.05
CA THR A 31 7.23 -5.47 62.61
C THR A 31 8.55 -6.17 62.24
N ALA A 32 9.50 -5.40 61.72
CA ALA A 32 10.75 -4.98 62.35
C ALA A 32 11.66 -4.26 61.36
N ALA A 33 12.14 -3.07 61.74
CA ALA A 33 13.27 -2.33 61.19
C ALA A 33 14.49 -2.60 62.14
N PRO A 34 15.69 -1.98 61.90
CA PRO A 34 16.35 -1.50 60.71
C PRO A 34 17.81 -2.00 60.60
N SER A 35 18.45 -1.85 59.46
CA SER A 35 19.89 -1.56 59.43
C SER A 35 20.29 -0.82 58.14
N ASN A 36 20.98 0.27 58.39
CA ASN A 36 21.73 1.09 57.44
C ASN A 36 22.74 0.28 56.65
N GLU A 37 22.89 0.53 55.36
CA GLU A 37 24.19 0.82 54.74
C GLU A 37 24.04 1.32 53.32
N GLN A 38 24.49 2.53 53.14
CA GLN A 38 25.42 3.13 52.21
C GLN A 38 25.12 3.07 50.68
N LYS A 39 24.68 4.17 50.30
CA LYS A 39 24.81 4.96 49.08
C LYS A 39 25.92 4.50 48.12
N THR A 40 25.53 4.07 46.92
CA THR A 40 26.29 4.31 45.72
C THR A 40 25.33 4.71 44.59
N GLN A 41 25.45 5.97 44.24
CA GLN A 41 24.69 6.66 43.18
C GLN A 41 25.26 6.21 41.84
N ALA A 42 24.58 5.32 41.15
CA ALA A 42 24.85 5.04 39.74
C ALA A 42 24.03 5.99 38.87
N THR A 43 24.72 6.90 38.24
CA THR A 43 24.21 7.79 37.19
C THR A 43 23.62 6.95 36.06
N PRO A 44 22.38 7.20 35.60
CA PRO A 44 21.87 6.51 34.41
C PRO A 44 22.64 7.01 33.19
N SER A 45 23.40 6.12 32.58
CA SER A 45 23.93 6.30 31.23
C SER A 45 22.78 6.58 30.28
N LYS A 46 22.80 7.75 29.68
CA LYS A 46 21.95 8.09 28.55
C LYS A 46 22.34 7.17 27.39
N THR A 47 21.57 6.12 27.20
CA THR A 47 21.61 5.34 25.96
C THR A 47 21.10 6.28 24.85
N ASN A 48 22.05 6.73 24.01
CA ASN A 48 21.73 7.45 22.79
C ASN A 48 20.91 6.52 21.90
N LEU A 49 19.60 6.75 21.89
CA LEU A 49 18.72 6.25 20.84
C LEU A 49 19.25 6.82 19.51
N PRO A 50 19.45 6.01 18.48
CA PRO A 50 19.88 6.56 17.20
C PRO A 50 18.79 7.54 16.74
N THR A 51 19.16 8.80 16.71
CA THR A 51 18.37 9.85 16.06
C THR A 51 18.15 9.40 14.62
N GLN A 52 16.93 8.98 14.29
CA GLN A 52 16.55 8.81 12.90
C GLN A 52 16.82 10.15 12.21
N ASN A 53 17.82 10.14 11.34
CA ASN A 53 18.00 11.19 10.36
C ASN A 53 16.69 11.24 9.54
N SER A 54 15.80 12.13 9.94
CA SER A 54 14.78 12.64 9.03
C SER A 54 15.55 13.28 7.90
N THR A 55 15.71 12.54 6.82
CA THR A 55 16.22 13.04 5.55
C THR A 55 15.38 14.28 5.25
N LYS A 56 15.99 15.47 5.38
CA LYS A 56 15.35 16.72 4.94
C LYS A 56 14.88 16.46 3.53
N ALA A 57 13.55 16.44 3.34
CA ALA A 57 12.97 16.36 2.02
C ALA A 57 13.61 17.48 1.20
N ASN A 58 14.32 17.12 0.16
CA ASN A 58 14.85 18.07 -0.80
C ASN A 58 13.64 18.84 -1.31
N GLN A 59 13.55 20.13 -1.04
CA GLN A 59 12.38 20.98 -1.30
C GLN A 59 12.01 21.10 -2.79
N ASN A 60 12.73 20.42 -3.69
CA ASN A 60 12.48 20.38 -5.14
C ASN A 60 12.19 18.99 -5.69
N GLN A 61 11.92 17.98 -4.85
CA GLN A 61 11.60 16.66 -5.36
C GLN A 61 10.11 16.58 -5.71
N THR A 62 9.82 16.47 -7.00
CA THR A 62 8.46 16.23 -7.49
C THR A 62 8.13 14.74 -7.38
N PHE A 63 7.05 14.42 -6.69
CA PHE A 63 6.50 13.06 -6.64
C PHE A 63 5.46 12.90 -7.74
N THR A 64 5.52 11.78 -8.44
CA THR A 64 4.63 11.50 -9.58
C THR A 64 4.04 10.12 -9.48
N GLY A 65 2.87 9.96 -10.07
CA GLY A 65 2.17 8.69 -10.11
C GLY A 65 0.91 8.74 -10.92
N SER A 66 0.07 7.75 -10.71
CA SER A 66 -1.21 7.60 -11.39
C SER A 66 -2.24 6.98 -10.45
N ALA A 67 -3.50 7.24 -10.71
CA ALA A 67 -4.60 6.60 -10.02
C ALA A 67 -5.69 6.17 -11.01
N PHE A 68 -6.31 5.04 -10.73
CA PHE A 68 -7.61 4.66 -11.26
C PHE A 68 -8.68 5.13 -10.28
N VAL A 69 -9.51 6.06 -10.72
CA VAL A 69 -10.69 6.52 -10.02
C VAL A 69 -11.85 5.70 -10.52
N ILE A 70 -12.38 4.84 -9.66
CA ILE A 70 -13.37 3.82 -9.97
C ILE A 70 -14.71 4.27 -9.42
N SER A 71 -15.72 4.28 -10.25
CA SER A 71 -17.09 4.63 -9.89
C SER A 71 -18.06 3.70 -10.59
N GLU A 72 -19.25 3.59 -10.09
CA GLU A 72 -20.34 2.87 -10.73
C GLU A 72 -21.36 3.88 -11.28
N GLN A 73 -21.74 3.75 -12.54
CA GLN A 73 -22.76 4.54 -13.18
C GLN A 73 -23.61 3.63 -14.08
N ASP A 74 -24.93 3.64 -13.89
CA ASP A 74 -25.88 2.81 -14.65
C ASP A 74 -25.53 1.31 -14.64
N ASP A 75 -25.23 0.77 -13.45
CA ASP A 75 -24.78 -0.62 -13.22
C ASP A 75 -23.50 -0.99 -14.00
N LYS A 76 -22.65 0.01 -14.34
CA LYS A 76 -21.38 -0.21 -15.05
C LYS A 76 -20.22 0.42 -14.31
N VAL A 77 -19.15 -0.36 -14.17
CA VAL A 77 -17.88 0.15 -13.64
C VAL A 77 -17.22 1.10 -14.63
N GLN A 78 -17.00 2.33 -14.19
CA GLN A 78 -16.28 3.35 -14.92
C GLN A 78 -14.91 3.54 -14.27
N VAL A 79 -13.86 3.55 -15.08
CA VAL A 79 -12.49 3.78 -14.58
C VAL A 79 -11.89 4.98 -15.31
N LYS A 80 -11.60 6.04 -14.54
CA LYS A 80 -10.87 7.22 -15.02
C LYS A 80 -9.41 7.12 -14.60
N ASN A 81 -8.48 7.18 -15.54
CA ASN A 81 -7.05 7.28 -15.24
C ASN A 81 -6.69 8.75 -14.96
N VAL A 82 -6.09 9.02 -13.80
CA VAL A 82 -5.64 10.34 -13.38
C VAL A 82 -4.14 10.29 -13.12
N LYS A 83 -3.35 11.02 -13.92
CA LYS A 83 -1.92 11.24 -13.69
C LYS A 83 -1.75 12.49 -12.83
N PHE A 84 -0.84 12.43 -11.86
CA PHE A 84 -0.62 13.54 -10.95
C PHE A 84 0.85 13.79 -10.66
N ASN A 85 1.13 15.03 -10.29
CA ASN A 85 2.36 15.48 -9.68
C ASN A 85 1.97 16.14 -8.36
N ASN A 86 2.54 15.69 -7.26
CA ASN A 86 2.40 16.37 -5.99
C ASN A 86 3.75 16.42 -5.26
N ALA A 87 3.88 17.37 -4.38
CA ALA A 87 5.11 17.58 -3.63
C ALA A 87 5.20 16.75 -2.34
N ASN A 88 4.25 15.82 -2.10
CA ASN A 88 4.16 15.10 -0.84
C ASN A 88 3.94 13.60 -1.07
N ILE A 89 4.91 12.78 -0.66
CA ILE A 89 4.81 11.31 -0.72
C ILE A 89 3.87 10.74 0.35
N ASN A 90 3.53 11.52 1.36
CA ASN A 90 2.72 11.09 2.49
C ASN A 90 1.24 11.46 2.36
N GLN A 91 0.90 12.21 1.33
CA GLN A 91 -0.47 12.66 1.06
C GLN A 91 -0.70 12.77 -0.44
N LEU A 92 -1.83 12.30 -0.90
CA LEU A 92 -2.23 12.31 -2.30
C LEU A 92 -3.58 13.01 -2.44
N GLU A 93 -3.68 13.90 -3.42
CA GLU A 93 -4.95 14.49 -3.80
C GLU A 93 -5.36 13.98 -5.19
N VAL A 94 -6.48 13.29 -5.25
CA VAL A 94 -7.01 12.67 -6.46
C VAL A 94 -8.50 12.94 -6.55
N ASP A 95 -8.93 13.52 -7.66
CA ASP A 95 -10.35 13.75 -7.99
C ASP A 95 -11.14 14.44 -6.85
N GLY A 96 -10.49 15.39 -6.15
CA GLY A 96 -11.07 16.13 -5.02
C GLY A 96 -11.04 15.41 -3.68
N GLN A 97 -10.49 14.19 -3.60
CA GLN A 97 -10.29 13.46 -2.36
C GLN A 97 -8.84 13.55 -1.89
N THR A 98 -8.66 13.76 -0.59
CA THR A 98 -7.35 13.76 0.06
C THR A 98 -7.12 12.42 0.74
N ILE A 99 -6.06 11.71 0.34
CA ILE A 99 -5.68 10.39 0.86
C ILE A 99 -4.39 10.53 1.66
N THR A 100 -4.43 10.21 2.95
CA THR A 100 -3.24 10.18 3.79
C THR A 100 -2.52 8.84 3.61
N LEU A 101 -1.25 8.89 3.20
CA LEU A 101 -0.44 7.71 2.87
C LEU A 101 0.52 7.29 3.98
N THR A 102 0.76 8.15 4.95
CA THR A 102 1.67 7.87 6.07
C THR A 102 1.11 8.45 7.35
N TYR A 103 1.10 7.64 8.39
CA TYR A 103 0.63 8.04 9.72
C TYR A 103 1.79 8.01 10.71
N PRO A 104 2.01 9.09 11.48
CA PRO A 104 3.05 9.13 12.50
C PRO A 104 2.89 7.99 13.53
N GLY A 105 4.00 7.34 13.88
CA GLY A 105 4.00 6.28 14.90
C GLY A 105 3.56 4.90 14.42
N ILE A 106 3.15 4.75 13.18
CA ILE A 106 2.85 3.45 12.59
C ILE A 106 4.06 3.01 11.76
N TYR A 107 4.77 2.00 12.24
CA TYR A 107 5.89 1.36 11.54
C TYR A 107 5.40 0.05 10.96
N ALA A 108 5.28 -0.02 9.65
CA ALA A 108 4.84 -1.24 9.02
C ALA A 108 5.86 -1.70 7.98
N GLY A 109 6.42 -2.89 8.18
CA GLY A 109 6.99 -3.70 7.11
C GLY A 109 5.91 -4.35 6.25
N SER A 110 4.64 -4.15 6.59
CA SER A 110 3.44 -4.73 5.97
C SER A 110 2.46 -3.64 5.56
N TRP A 111 1.32 -4.06 5.04
CA TRP A 111 0.19 -3.19 4.72
C TRP A 111 -0.31 -2.41 5.93
N GLN A 112 -0.52 -1.11 5.74
CA GLN A 112 -1.19 -0.23 6.69
C GLN A 112 -2.64 -0.08 6.27
N ARG A 113 -3.57 -0.37 7.19
CA ARG A 113 -5.00 -0.17 6.97
C ARG A 113 -5.53 0.84 7.98
N ILE A 114 -6.02 1.95 7.49
CA ILE A 114 -6.61 3.00 8.32
C ILE A 114 -7.91 3.45 7.67
N ASN A 115 -9.00 3.26 8.40
CA ASN A 115 -10.34 3.45 7.89
C ASN A 115 -10.57 2.60 6.61
N ASN A 116 -10.88 3.28 5.51
CA ASN A 116 -11.12 2.70 4.18
C ASN A 116 -9.88 2.71 3.26
N THR A 117 -8.72 3.06 3.79
CA THR A 117 -7.49 3.16 2.99
C THR A 117 -6.50 2.08 3.39
N ALA A 118 -6.05 1.29 2.42
CA ALA A 118 -4.95 0.36 2.55
C ALA A 118 -3.75 0.87 1.76
N VAL A 119 -2.61 1.04 2.42
CA VAL A 119 -1.36 1.53 1.80
C VAL A 119 -0.25 0.52 2.01
N CYS A 120 0.41 0.13 0.96
CA CYS A 120 1.64 -0.66 0.99
C CYS A 120 2.86 0.23 0.97
N CYS A 121 3.85 -0.06 1.59
CA CYS A 121 4.22 -0.79 2.79
C CYS A 121 5.43 -0.03 3.27
N GLY A 122 5.66 0.05 4.54
CA GLY A 122 6.79 0.83 5.09
C GLY A 122 8.20 0.41 4.61
N LYS A 123 8.32 -0.72 3.92
CA LYS A 123 9.58 -1.22 3.33
C LYS A 123 10.01 -0.53 2.03
N TYR A 124 9.14 0.28 1.41
CA TYR A 124 9.47 1.06 0.21
C TYR A 124 9.76 2.50 0.59
N ALA A 125 10.95 2.99 0.24
CA ALA A 125 11.38 4.34 0.58
C ALA A 125 10.90 5.39 -0.44
N ASN A 126 10.80 5.01 -1.72
CA ASN A 126 10.63 5.94 -2.83
C ASN A 126 9.24 5.85 -3.49
N VAL A 127 8.44 4.84 -3.18
CA VAL A 127 7.11 4.64 -3.76
C VAL A 127 6.08 4.27 -2.69
N ARG A 128 4.85 4.69 -2.91
CA ARG A 128 3.64 4.26 -2.18
C ARG A 128 2.65 3.72 -3.19
N MET A 129 1.94 2.70 -2.81
CA MET A 129 0.85 2.11 -3.58
C MET A 129 -0.26 1.71 -2.61
N GLY A 130 -1.50 1.80 -3.05
CA GLY A 130 -2.62 1.43 -2.21
C GLY A 130 -3.96 1.65 -2.86
N VAL A 131 -4.99 1.46 -2.04
CA VAL A 131 -6.37 1.71 -2.40
C VAL A 131 -7.06 2.49 -1.29
N SER A 132 -7.92 3.43 -1.68
CA SER A 132 -8.89 4.08 -0.81
C SER A 132 -10.28 3.69 -1.28
N LEU A 133 -10.98 2.89 -0.48
CA LEU A 133 -12.34 2.44 -0.81
C LEU A 133 -13.37 3.52 -0.45
N SER A 134 -14.42 3.59 -1.22
CA SER A 134 -15.53 4.52 -0.98
C SER A 134 -16.25 4.21 0.33
N LYS A 135 -16.73 5.26 1.02
CA LYS A 135 -17.55 5.14 2.24
C LYS A 135 -19.04 5.31 1.97
N GLY A 136 -19.38 5.67 0.75
CA GLY A 136 -20.77 5.94 0.38
C GLY A 136 -20.94 6.21 -1.11
N PRO A 137 -22.17 6.38 -1.58
CA PRO A 137 -22.51 6.40 -2.99
C PRO A 137 -21.94 7.60 -3.77
N THR A 138 -21.47 8.64 -3.08
CA THR A 138 -20.87 9.83 -3.69
C THR A 138 -19.34 9.77 -3.72
N GLU A 139 -18.73 8.82 -3.01
CA GLU A 139 -17.28 8.61 -3.00
C GLU A 139 -16.90 7.56 -4.05
N LYS A 140 -15.65 7.57 -4.45
CA LYS A 140 -15.08 6.69 -5.46
C LYS A 140 -13.98 5.85 -4.87
N ASP A 141 -13.82 4.64 -5.37
CA ASP A 141 -12.65 3.85 -5.06
C ASP A 141 -11.45 4.39 -5.83
N ILE A 142 -10.32 4.51 -5.17
CA ILE A 142 -9.10 5.06 -5.76
C ILE A 142 -7.97 4.08 -5.57
N LEU A 143 -7.56 3.41 -6.64
CA LEU A 143 -6.37 2.57 -6.69
C LEU A 143 -5.22 3.42 -7.24
N PHE A 144 -4.08 3.49 -6.51
CA PHE A 144 -3.04 4.47 -6.82
C PHE A 144 -1.62 3.94 -6.61
N TYR A 145 -0.67 4.58 -7.29
CA TYR A 145 0.74 4.59 -6.92
C TYR A 145 1.32 6.00 -7.05
N ASN A 146 2.30 6.33 -6.19
CA ASN A 146 2.95 7.63 -6.16
C ASN A 146 4.35 7.50 -5.56
N GLY A 147 5.32 8.23 -6.11
CA GLY A 147 6.69 8.16 -5.61
C GLY A 147 7.64 9.18 -6.21
N ALA A 148 8.90 9.09 -5.77
CA ALA A 148 10.02 9.90 -6.26
C ALA A 148 10.62 9.26 -7.52
N PRO A 149 10.32 9.75 -8.74
CA PRO A 149 10.71 9.09 -9.97
C PRO A 149 12.24 9.05 -10.13
N THR A 150 12.74 7.95 -10.68
CA THR A 150 14.16 7.79 -11.03
C THR A 150 14.56 8.86 -12.04
N GLN A 151 15.58 9.65 -11.70
CA GLN A 151 16.12 10.68 -12.57
C GLN A 151 17.13 10.11 -13.57
N ASN A 152 17.99 9.21 -13.09
CA ASN A 152 19.05 8.61 -13.90
C ASN A 152 18.76 7.09 -14.03
N MET A 153 18.09 6.71 -15.11
CA MET A 153 17.80 5.32 -15.41
C MET A 153 19.06 4.56 -15.84
N PRO A 154 19.20 3.29 -15.40
CA PRO A 154 20.19 2.40 -16.00
C PRO A 154 19.92 2.25 -17.52
N VAL A 155 21.00 2.24 -18.31
CA VAL A 155 20.90 2.10 -19.78
C VAL A 155 21.23 0.70 -20.25
N THR A 156 21.80 -0.14 -19.37
CA THR A 156 22.16 -1.55 -19.63
C THR A 156 21.99 -2.40 -18.37
N GLY A 157 22.07 -3.70 -18.53
CA GLY A 157 22.02 -4.67 -17.42
C GLY A 157 20.63 -5.25 -17.19
N LEU A 158 20.61 -6.24 -16.33
CA LEU A 158 19.41 -6.97 -15.90
C LEU A 158 19.14 -6.68 -14.42
N ALA A 159 17.88 -6.70 -14.03
CA ALA A 159 17.48 -6.60 -12.64
C ALA A 159 16.19 -7.36 -12.40
N SER A 160 16.10 -8.00 -11.23
CA SER A 160 14.85 -8.60 -10.74
C SER A 160 14.27 -7.75 -9.64
N TYR A 161 12.94 -7.68 -9.58
CA TYR A 161 12.17 -6.95 -8.56
C TYR A 161 11.17 -7.89 -7.91
N LYS A 162 11.05 -7.80 -6.59
CA LYS A 162 10.02 -8.50 -5.83
C LYS A 162 9.28 -7.52 -4.95
N GLY A 163 7.98 -7.76 -4.79
CA GLY A 163 7.18 -6.83 -4.04
C GLY A 163 5.76 -7.28 -3.75
N ASP A 164 4.94 -6.30 -3.50
CA ASP A 164 3.56 -6.48 -3.06
C ASP A 164 2.59 -5.99 -4.12
N SER A 165 1.38 -6.52 -4.08
CA SER A 165 0.27 -6.11 -4.94
C SER A 165 -1.05 -6.09 -4.18
N ILE A 166 -2.04 -5.42 -4.76
CA ILE A 166 -3.43 -5.42 -4.34
C ILE A 166 -4.29 -5.53 -5.59
N ILE A 167 -5.32 -6.36 -5.55
CA ILE A 167 -6.21 -6.62 -6.67
C ILE A 167 -7.64 -6.32 -6.22
N LEU A 168 -8.36 -5.61 -7.07
CA LEU A 168 -9.78 -5.30 -6.94
C LEU A 168 -10.52 -6.04 -8.05
N SER A 169 -11.56 -6.80 -7.73
CA SER A 169 -12.42 -7.43 -8.74
C SER A 169 -13.69 -7.95 -8.09
N ASP A 170 -14.79 -7.77 -8.76
CA ASP A 170 -16.09 -8.32 -8.35
C ASP A 170 -16.18 -9.84 -8.57
N ASP A 171 -15.32 -10.41 -9.43
CA ASP A 171 -15.35 -11.83 -9.83
C ASP A 171 -14.39 -12.71 -9.03
N ILE A 172 -13.57 -12.15 -8.16
CA ILE A 172 -12.54 -12.88 -7.42
C ILE A 172 -13.02 -13.08 -5.98
N GLY A 173 -13.65 -14.25 -5.79
CA GLY A 173 -14.33 -14.70 -4.61
C GLY A 173 -13.65 -14.48 -3.26
N ASP A 174 -14.37 -14.05 -2.39
CA ASP A 174 -14.60 -13.86 -0.98
C ASP A 174 -15.21 -12.47 -0.81
N ASP A 175 -16.02 -12.26 0.19
CA ASP A 175 -16.73 -11.00 0.50
C ASP A 175 -15.81 -9.77 0.72
N SER A 176 -14.57 -9.82 0.23
CA SER A 176 -13.60 -8.72 0.35
C SER A 176 -13.45 -7.98 -0.98
N ASP A 177 -13.68 -6.66 -0.96
CA ASP A 177 -13.53 -5.77 -2.11
C ASP A 177 -12.08 -5.73 -2.65
N GLU A 178 -11.10 -6.33 -1.93
CA GLU A 178 -9.69 -6.28 -2.27
C GLU A 178 -8.91 -7.51 -1.80
N VAL A 179 -7.96 -7.98 -2.62
CA VAL A 179 -7.07 -9.11 -2.29
C VAL A 179 -5.61 -8.65 -2.36
N VAL A 180 -4.87 -8.80 -1.25
CA VAL A 180 -3.44 -8.53 -1.24
C VAL A 180 -2.65 -9.71 -1.79
N GLY A 181 -1.55 -9.41 -2.49
CA GLY A 181 -0.74 -10.41 -3.16
C GLY A 181 0.72 -9.98 -3.28
N GLN A 182 1.40 -10.60 -4.22
CA GLN A 182 2.81 -10.38 -4.51
C GLN A 182 3.03 -10.00 -5.97
N SER A 183 4.13 -9.30 -6.24
CA SER A 183 4.60 -8.95 -7.56
C SER A 183 6.04 -9.44 -7.76
N SER A 184 6.35 -9.87 -8.97
CA SER A 184 7.71 -10.27 -9.36
C SER A 184 7.96 -9.86 -10.79
N PHE A 185 9.07 -9.15 -11.06
CA PHE A 185 9.41 -8.65 -12.38
C PHE A 185 10.88 -8.84 -12.69
N ASP A 186 11.18 -9.12 -13.96
CA ASP A 186 12.50 -9.09 -14.56
C ASP A 186 12.57 -7.94 -15.56
N VAL A 187 13.64 -7.16 -15.46
CA VAL A 187 13.87 -5.97 -16.28
C VAL A 187 15.17 -6.11 -17.04
N ASN A 188 15.11 -5.85 -18.34
CA ASN A 188 16.27 -5.69 -19.20
C ASN A 188 16.37 -4.23 -19.62
N PHE A 189 17.27 -3.47 -18.99
CA PHE A 189 17.44 -2.03 -19.27
C PHE A 189 18.01 -1.78 -20.67
N GLY A 190 18.86 -2.68 -21.18
CA GLY A 190 19.43 -2.58 -22.52
C GLY A 190 18.37 -2.81 -23.61
N ALA A 191 17.55 -3.83 -23.46
CA ALA A 191 16.43 -4.11 -24.37
C ALA A 191 15.20 -3.23 -24.10
N LYS A 192 15.18 -2.48 -23.00
CA LYS A 192 14.05 -1.65 -22.54
C LYS A 192 12.75 -2.45 -22.37
N THR A 193 12.83 -3.61 -21.75
CA THR A 193 11.69 -4.50 -21.50
C THR A 193 11.54 -4.83 -20.04
N LEU A 194 10.29 -5.01 -19.62
CA LEU A 194 9.90 -5.52 -18.32
C LEU A 194 8.92 -6.68 -18.53
N SER A 195 9.13 -7.78 -17.83
CA SER A 195 8.19 -8.90 -17.79
C SER A 195 8.05 -9.43 -16.38
N GLY A 196 6.91 -10.02 -16.06
CA GLY A 196 6.70 -10.55 -14.72
C GLY A 196 5.26 -10.93 -14.45
N SER A 197 4.91 -11.02 -13.17
CA SER A 197 3.58 -11.44 -12.75
C SER A 197 3.12 -10.79 -11.45
N ILE A 198 1.81 -10.73 -11.31
CA ILE A 198 1.09 -10.43 -10.08
C ILE A 198 0.36 -11.70 -9.66
N THR A 199 0.50 -12.10 -8.40
CA THR A 199 -0.11 -13.29 -7.83
C THR A 199 -0.79 -12.97 -6.50
N ALA A 200 -1.94 -13.57 -6.25
CA ALA A 200 -2.64 -13.50 -4.97
C ALA A 200 -3.40 -14.80 -4.72
N ASN A 201 -3.83 -15.02 -3.48
CA ASN A 201 -4.62 -16.20 -3.14
C ASN A 201 -5.95 -16.15 -3.87
N ASN A 202 -6.37 -17.29 -4.43
CA ASN A 202 -7.63 -17.47 -5.17
C ASN A 202 -7.79 -16.57 -6.40
N VAL A 203 -6.74 -15.86 -6.82
CA VAL A 203 -6.73 -15.02 -8.02
C VAL A 203 -5.89 -15.70 -9.10
N PRO A 204 -6.39 -15.84 -10.33
CA PRO A 204 -5.55 -16.28 -11.45
C PRO A 204 -4.38 -15.36 -11.66
N THR A 205 -3.19 -15.93 -11.88
CA THR A 205 -1.96 -15.15 -12.15
C THR A 205 -2.17 -14.16 -13.30
N ILE A 206 -1.76 -12.91 -13.08
CA ILE A 206 -1.75 -11.86 -14.09
C ILE A 206 -0.30 -11.69 -14.57
N ASN A 207 -0.05 -12.04 -15.82
CA ASN A 207 1.26 -11.90 -16.46
C ASN A 207 1.41 -10.53 -17.10
N ILE A 208 2.53 -9.87 -16.84
CA ILE A 208 2.83 -8.51 -17.30
C ILE A 208 3.93 -8.56 -18.33
N SER A 209 3.75 -7.80 -19.42
CA SER A 209 4.78 -7.55 -20.43
C SER A 209 4.71 -6.09 -20.86
N ALA A 210 5.82 -5.36 -20.70
CA ALA A 210 5.85 -3.92 -20.92
C ALA A 210 7.15 -3.45 -21.57
N ASN A 211 7.07 -2.29 -22.25
CA ASN A 211 8.22 -1.59 -22.80
C ASN A 211 8.55 -0.37 -21.91
N ILE A 212 9.86 -0.11 -21.75
CA ILE A 212 10.37 0.97 -20.94
C ILE A 212 10.65 2.19 -21.80
N SER A 213 10.14 3.35 -21.39
CA SER A 213 10.40 4.65 -22.01
C SER A 213 10.76 5.66 -20.92
N GLY A 214 12.00 6.15 -20.94
CA GLY A 214 12.51 6.97 -19.83
C GLY A 214 12.44 6.21 -18.51
N ASN A 215 11.82 6.80 -17.51
CA ASN A 215 11.58 6.16 -16.21
C ASN A 215 10.17 5.52 -16.07
N SER A 216 9.42 5.42 -17.17
CA SER A 216 8.08 4.83 -17.21
C SER A 216 8.08 3.54 -18.01
N PHE A 217 7.07 2.72 -17.79
CA PHE A 217 6.79 1.54 -18.60
C PHE A 217 5.29 1.40 -18.83
N GLU A 218 4.94 0.84 -19.98
CA GLU A 218 3.56 0.53 -20.36
C GLU A 218 3.50 -0.71 -21.23
N GLY A 219 2.38 -1.42 -21.19
CA GLY A 219 2.22 -2.66 -21.93
C GLY A 219 0.92 -3.39 -21.65
N THR A 220 0.99 -4.72 -21.64
CA THR A 220 -0.15 -5.62 -21.51
C THR A 220 -0.12 -6.41 -20.21
N ALA A 221 -1.32 -6.70 -19.71
CA ALA A 221 -1.57 -7.59 -18.59
C ALA A 221 -2.47 -8.73 -19.08
N LYS A 222 -2.04 -9.99 -18.91
CA LYS A 222 -2.73 -11.17 -19.44
C LYS A 222 -2.93 -12.23 -18.36
N SER A 223 -4.09 -12.85 -18.39
CA SER A 223 -4.41 -13.98 -17.52
C SER A 223 -5.15 -15.07 -18.30
N THR A 224 -5.08 -16.30 -17.82
CA THR A 224 -5.79 -17.42 -18.48
C THR A 224 -7.27 -17.45 -18.20
N LYS A 225 -7.74 -16.72 -17.17
CA LYS A 225 -9.13 -16.77 -16.70
C LYS A 225 -9.77 -15.40 -16.51
N LEU A 226 -8.97 -14.32 -16.56
CA LEU A 226 -9.45 -12.95 -16.45
C LEU A 226 -9.35 -12.27 -17.81
N THR A 227 -10.15 -11.25 -18.04
CA THR A 227 -10.05 -10.40 -19.24
C THR A 227 -8.66 -9.81 -19.36
N ASP A 228 -8.08 -9.84 -20.57
CA ASP A 228 -6.81 -9.18 -20.88
C ASP A 228 -6.91 -7.67 -20.60
N GLY A 229 -5.79 -7.08 -20.25
CA GLY A 229 -5.73 -5.68 -19.83
C GLY A 229 -4.46 -4.96 -20.22
N ALA A 230 -4.35 -3.76 -19.72
CA ALA A 230 -3.20 -2.88 -19.89
C ALA A 230 -2.49 -2.67 -18.54
N VAL A 231 -1.18 -2.36 -18.62
CA VAL A 231 -0.34 -2.00 -17.48
C VAL A 231 0.39 -0.71 -17.76
N GLU A 232 0.54 0.12 -16.73
CA GLU A 232 1.42 1.28 -16.70
C GLU A 232 2.18 1.35 -15.38
N GLY A 233 3.34 2.00 -15.38
CA GLY A 233 4.09 2.22 -14.15
C GLY A 233 5.35 3.04 -14.34
N LYS A 234 6.09 3.20 -13.24
CA LYS A 234 7.33 3.97 -13.20
C LYS A 234 8.38 3.31 -12.32
N PHE A 235 9.63 3.68 -12.59
CA PHE A 235 10.76 3.40 -11.72
C PHE A 235 11.01 4.56 -10.76
N TYR A 236 11.38 4.22 -9.52
CA TYR A 236 11.52 5.14 -8.40
C TYR A 236 12.85 4.98 -7.69
N GLY A 237 13.31 6.09 -7.08
CA GLY A 237 14.57 6.13 -6.37
C GLY A 237 15.80 6.11 -7.29
N ASN A 238 16.98 6.08 -6.68
CA ASN A 238 18.24 6.08 -7.42
C ASN A 238 18.44 4.75 -8.17
N ASN A 239 18.90 4.80 -9.42
CA ASN A 239 19.22 3.63 -10.25
C ASN A 239 18.05 2.63 -10.36
N ALA A 240 16.82 3.13 -10.44
CA ALA A 240 15.62 2.31 -10.50
C ALA A 240 15.54 1.30 -9.33
N LEU A 241 15.73 1.79 -8.10
CA LEU A 241 15.75 0.94 -6.90
C LEU A 241 14.39 0.27 -6.65
N GLU A 242 13.31 0.99 -6.96
CA GLU A 242 11.94 0.53 -6.77
C GLU A 242 11.14 0.78 -8.05
N LEU A 243 10.05 0.08 -8.19
CA LEU A 243 9.04 0.33 -9.22
C LEU A 243 7.64 0.29 -8.61
N GLY A 244 6.70 0.90 -9.30
CA GLY A 244 5.27 0.84 -8.96
C GLY A 244 4.42 1.08 -10.18
N GLY A 245 3.21 0.56 -10.17
CA GLY A 245 2.33 0.68 -11.32
C GLY A 245 0.91 0.19 -11.04
N LEU A 246 0.08 0.35 -12.05
CA LEU A 246 -1.30 -0.10 -12.10
C LEU A 246 -1.52 -0.96 -13.33
N ALA A 247 -2.40 -1.95 -13.20
CA ALA A 247 -2.94 -2.71 -14.31
C ALA A 247 -4.47 -2.78 -14.19
N LYS A 248 -5.18 -2.88 -15.30
CA LYS A 248 -6.62 -3.09 -15.31
C LYS A 248 -7.08 -3.84 -16.54
N ALA A 249 -8.20 -4.54 -16.41
CA ALA A 249 -8.89 -5.18 -17.52
C ALA A 249 -9.36 -4.16 -18.57
N ASN A 250 -9.44 -4.59 -19.83
CA ASN A 250 -9.96 -3.77 -20.91
C ASN A 250 -11.47 -3.46 -20.75
N ASP A 251 -12.20 -4.35 -20.06
CA ASP A 251 -13.62 -4.18 -19.73
C ASP A 251 -13.87 -3.62 -18.32
N ASN A 252 -12.81 -3.26 -17.60
CA ASN A 252 -12.82 -2.78 -16.21
C ASN A 252 -13.31 -3.82 -15.17
N SER A 253 -13.35 -5.11 -15.47
CA SER A 253 -13.77 -6.16 -14.53
C SER A 253 -12.77 -6.39 -13.38
N TRP A 254 -11.52 -5.98 -13.51
CA TRP A 254 -10.52 -6.00 -12.45
C TRP A 254 -9.52 -4.85 -12.56
N GLY A 255 -8.94 -4.50 -11.43
CA GLY A 255 -7.82 -3.56 -11.32
C GLY A 255 -6.76 -4.09 -10.36
N ALA A 256 -5.49 -3.79 -10.58
CA ALA A 256 -4.39 -4.16 -9.70
C ALA A 256 -3.39 -3.03 -9.53
N GLY A 257 -2.95 -2.81 -8.29
CA GLY A 257 -1.80 -2.00 -7.97
C GLY A 257 -0.63 -2.89 -7.56
N PHE A 258 0.58 -2.48 -7.88
CA PHE A 258 1.79 -3.22 -7.51
C PHE A 258 2.98 -2.32 -7.26
N VAL A 259 3.89 -2.82 -6.43
CA VAL A 259 5.21 -2.24 -6.18
C VAL A 259 6.25 -3.34 -6.17
N GLY A 260 7.51 -2.98 -6.45
CA GLY A 260 8.63 -3.91 -6.38
C GLY A 260 9.91 -3.22 -5.96
N LYS A 261 10.78 -3.95 -5.27
CA LYS A 261 12.12 -3.51 -4.91
C LYS A 261 13.15 -4.40 -5.59
N LYS A 262 14.18 -3.77 -6.13
CA LYS A 262 15.32 -4.43 -6.77
C LYS A 262 16.01 -5.35 -5.78
N GLN A 263 16.33 -6.56 -6.25
CA GLN A 263 17.00 -7.62 -5.50
C GLN A 263 18.50 -7.52 -5.60
#